data_2485581adc9bc69902bf562b8822f34d
#
_entry.id   2485581adc9bc69902bf562b8822f34d
#
_cell.length_a   1.000
_cell.length_b   1.000
_cell.length_c   1.000
_cell.angle_alpha   90.00
_cell.angle_beta   90.00
_cell.angle_gamma   90.00
#
_symmetry.space_group_name_H-M   'P 1'
#
loop_
_entity.id
_entity.type
_entity.pdbx_description
1 polymer ?
#
loop_
_entity_poly.entity_id
_entity_poly.type
_entity_poly.pdbx_seq_one_letter_code
_entity_poly.pdbx_strand_id
1 'polypeptide(L)'
;MSIFKPLCLALLSAAALFAASCGGDEPKTIQYNLSAVQPGEDFTDPRDNNVYHTVRVGDQLWMAENLRYAPNGYSLDGAYSWNERPVDLTKIVPDNAAVTELIDRLFHDPKYNGWAVAGTPIAPWVEGFIKQLKRGRMTIAEVRENIRYLNPAFDDTLTVRLLKYAELPEARHKAGMTNFEKTEKDNGGYVAKNGFLYTFAAAQKAAPEGWRLPTDEDWKKLERTLGLPAAEADLNEAWRGEGLATLLSVGGKSGFNAIRTGGNLYQRESGNFFENKDKAWYFWTATPTTLQDSVPAAYVRLSDHFTTKVWRGTSRVANNYRPVLYSVRCVKDLK
;
A
#
# COMPACT_ATOMS: atom_id res chain seq x y z
N MET A 1 -15.21 -59.32 38.62
CA MET A 1 -16.41 -58.83 39.34
C MET A 1 -16.78 -57.50 38.75
N SER A 2 -17.77 -57.37 38.20
CA SER A 2 -19.19 -57.38 37.95
C SER A 2 -19.44 -56.44 36.82
N ILE A 3 -19.72 -56.81 35.64
CA ILE A 3 -20.97 -57.05 34.91
C ILE A 3 -22.00 -55.90 35.16
N PHE A 4 -22.27 -55.11 34.16
CA PHE A 4 -23.62 -54.72 33.72
C PHE A 4 -23.65 -54.38 32.24
N LYS A 5 -24.41 -55.17 31.51
CA LYS A 5 -24.78 -55.01 30.10
C LYS A 5 -26.11 -54.29 29.99
N PRO A 6 -26.59 -54.03 28.81
CA PRO A 6 -27.34 -52.78 28.37
C PRO A 6 -28.85 -53.00 28.44
N LEU A 7 -29.55 -51.89 28.35
CA LEU A 7 -31.00 -51.95 28.07
C LEU A 7 -31.31 -51.11 26.83
N CYS A 8 -31.57 -51.83 25.74
CA CYS A 8 -32.30 -51.30 24.60
C CYS A 8 -33.73 -50.99 25.03
N LEU A 9 -34.18 -49.76 24.78
CA LEU A 9 -35.62 -49.51 24.74
C LEU A 9 -35.93 -48.73 23.45
N ALA A 10 -36.56 -49.49 22.54
CA ALA A 10 -37.21 -48.91 21.36
C ALA A 10 -38.51 -48.21 21.79
N LEU A 11 -38.68 -46.99 21.38
CA LEU A 11 -39.98 -46.32 21.35
C LEU A 11 -40.20 -45.77 19.94
N LEU A 12 -40.98 -46.58 19.18
CA LEU A 12 -41.78 -46.06 18.06
C LEU A 12 -42.90 -45.23 18.64
N SER A 13 -43.08 -44.00 18.16
CA SER A 13 -44.43 -43.48 17.89
C SER A 13 -44.40 -42.05 17.30
N ALA A 14 -45.19 -41.91 16.28
CA ALA A 14 -45.87 -40.74 15.79
C ALA A 14 -45.05 -39.70 14.98
N ALA A 15 -44.97 -39.97 13.68
CA ALA A 15 -44.87 -38.94 12.67
C ALA A 15 -46.12 -38.03 12.74
N ALA A 16 -45.96 -36.80 13.22
CA ALA A 16 -46.87 -35.73 12.96
C ALA A 16 -46.24 -34.85 11.86
N LEU A 17 -46.87 -34.89 10.68
CA LEU A 17 -46.63 -33.94 9.60
C LEU A 17 -46.92 -32.52 10.11
N PHE A 18 -45.89 -31.75 10.39
CA PHE A 18 -45.91 -30.29 10.26
C PHE A 18 -45.22 -29.96 8.96
N ALA A 19 -45.96 -29.87 7.87
CA ALA A 19 -45.58 -29.13 6.69
C ALA A 19 -45.66 -27.63 7.05
N ALA A 20 -44.67 -27.14 7.77
CA ALA A 20 -44.42 -25.73 7.83
C ALA A 20 -43.78 -25.38 6.46
N SER A 21 -44.52 -24.75 5.59
CA SER A 21 -44.06 -24.06 4.41
C SER A 21 -43.09 -22.95 4.85
N CYS A 22 -41.85 -23.31 5.12
CA CYS A 22 -40.75 -22.38 5.04
C CYS A 22 -40.47 -22.20 3.55
N GLY A 23 -41.10 -21.19 2.95
CA GLY A 23 -40.64 -20.62 1.69
C GLY A 23 -39.22 -20.06 1.94
N GLY A 24 -38.24 -20.94 2.00
CA GLY A 24 -36.83 -20.56 1.87
C GLY A 24 -36.68 -20.15 0.42
N ASP A 25 -36.52 -18.85 0.18
CA ASP A 25 -35.98 -18.39 -1.09
C ASP A 25 -34.69 -19.14 -1.32
N GLU A 26 -34.67 -20.06 -2.29
CA GLU A 26 -33.43 -20.65 -2.79
C GLU A 26 -32.45 -19.50 -3.08
N PRO A 27 -31.20 -19.57 -2.68
CA PRO A 27 -30.24 -18.50 -2.95
C PRO A 27 -30.22 -18.28 -4.46
N LYS A 28 -30.73 -17.13 -4.92
CA LYS A 28 -30.78 -16.79 -6.33
C LYS A 28 -29.37 -16.78 -6.87
N THR A 29 -29.01 -17.76 -7.67
CA THR A 29 -27.70 -17.81 -8.32
C THR A 29 -27.56 -16.59 -9.23
N ILE A 30 -26.59 -15.73 -8.94
CA ILE A 30 -26.33 -14.54 -9.76
C ILE A 30 -25.79 -15.00 -11.11
N GLN A 31 -26.47 -14.60 -12.18
CA GLN A 31 -26.02 -14.84 -13.55
C GLN A 31 -25.13 -13.68 -13.98
N TYR A 32 -23.82 -13.90 -14.01
CA TYR A 32 -22.87 -12.88 -14.40
C TYR A 32 -22.86 -12.63 -15.90
N ASN A 33 -22.89 -11.35 -16.29
CA ASN A 33 -22.90 -10.89 -17.67
C ASN A 33 -21.45 -10.79 -18.23
N LEU A 34 -20.97 -11.87 -18.82
CA LEU A 34 -19.66 -11.89 -19.46
C LEU A 34 -19.62 -11.22 -20.82
N SER A 35 -20.78 -10.96 -21.46
CA SER A 35 -20.81 -10.23 -22.73
C SER A 35 -20.42 -8.75 -22.59
N ALA A 36 -20.48 -8.21 -21.37
CA ALA A 36 -20.02 -6.86 -21.05
C ALA A 36 -18.49 -6.75 -20.89
N VAL A 37 -17.78 -7.89 -20.94
CA VAL A 37 -16.32 -7.96 -20.70
C VAL A 37 -15.60 -8.16 -22.03
N GLN A 38 -14.59 -7.34 -22.30
CA GLN A 38 -13.75 -7.45 -23.48
C GLN A 38 -12.29 -7.15 -23.10
N PRO A 39 -11.30 -7.82 -23.73
CA PRO A 39 -9.91 -7.39 -23.62
C PRO A 39 -9.76 -5.93 -24.07
N GLY A 40 -8.98 -5.15 -23.33
CA GLY A 40 -8.56 -3.82 -23.74
C GLY A 40 -7.16 -3.84 -24.35
N GLU A 41 -6.73 -2.70 -24.86
CA GLU A 41 -5.36 -2.51 -25.31
C GLU A 41 -4.41 -2.40 -24.10
N ASP A 42 -3.21 -2.95 -24.24
CA ASP A 42 -2.19 -2.82 -23.21
C ASP A 42 -1.82 -1.35 -23.00
N PHE A 43 -1.62 -0.98 -21.76
CA PHE A 43 -1.17 0.35 -21.36
C PHE A 43 0.26 0.31 -20.85
N THR A 44 1.15 1.10 -21.46
CA THR A 44 2.50 1.33 -20.95
C THR A 44 2.53 2.61 -20.13
N ASP A 45 2.90 2.52 -18.86
CA ASP A 45 3.05 3.69 -18.00
C ASP A 45 4.34 4.45 -18.39
N PRO A 46 4.24 5.69 -18.89
CA PRO A 46 5.41 6.44 -19.36
C PRO A 46 6.38 6.83 -18.24
N ARG A 47 6.01 6.67 -16.98
CA ARG A 47 6.83 7.06 -15.82
C ARG A 47 7.90 6.02 -15.49
N ASP A 48 7.63 4.73 -15.76
CA ASP A 48 8.51 3.61 -15.40
C ASP A 48 8.55 2.47 -16.44
N ASN A 49 7.85 2.65 -17.57
CA ASN A 49 7.71 1.68 -18.65
C ASN A 49 7.07 0.35 -18.24
N ASN A 50 6.40 0.28 -17.12
CA ASN A 50 5.59 -0.89 -16.78
C ASN A 50 4.42 -1.04 -17.74
N VAL A 51 4.24 -2.25 -18.27
CA VAL A 51 3.11 -2.60 -19.14
C VAL A 51 2.01 -3.23 -18.29
N TYR A 52 0.78 -2.78 -18.50
CA TYR A 52 -0.42 -3.30 -17.87
C TYR A 52 -1.38 -3.80 -18.94
N HIS A 53 -1.80 -5.06 -18.84
CA HIS A 53 -2.96 -5.50 -19.59
C HIS A 53 -4.20 -4.77 -19.08
N THR A 54 -5.18 -4.63 -19.94
CA THR A 54 -6.43 -3.97 -19.55
C THR A 54 -7.64 -4.82 -19.90
N VAL A 55 -8.72 -4.58 -19.19
CA VAL A 55 -10.01 -5.18 -19.44
C VAL A 55 -11.09 -4.10 -19.48
N ARG A 56 -11.89 -4.12 -20.55
CA ARG A 56 -13.06 -3.27 -20.66
C ARG A 56 -14.26 -3.98 -20.03
N VAL A 57 -14.95 -3.27 -19.14
CA VAL A 57 -16.21 -3.73 -18.55
C VAL A 57 -17.25 -2.61 -18.74
N GLY A 58 -18.15 -2.79 -19.70
CA GLY A 58 -19.06 -1.74 -20.12
C GLY A 58 -18.33 -0.53 -20.71
N ASP A 59 -18.49 0.63 -20.10
CA ASP A 59 -17.84 1.90 -20.47
C ASP A 59 -16.64 2.25 -19.60
N GLN A 60 -16.13 1.30 -18.81
CA GLN A 60 -14.93 1.44 -18.01
C GLN A 60 -13.79 0.57 -18.53
N LEU A 61 -12.59 1.11 -18.60
CA LEU A 61 -11.35 0.37 -18.85
C LEU A 61 -10.58 0.23 -17.54
N TRP A 62 -10.27 -0.99 -17.14
CA TRP A 62 -9.57 -1.31 -15.90
C TRP A 62 -8.21 -1.92 -16.21
N MET A 63 -7.18 -1.58 -15.44
CA MET A 63 -5.94 -2.36 -15.46
C MET A 63 -6.24 -3.78 -14.96
N ALA A 64 -5.66 -4.79 -15.59
CA ALA A 64 -5.78 -6.20 -15.20
C ALA A 64 -4.71 -6.63 -14.19
N GLU A 65 -3.75 -5.76 -13.89
CA GLU A 65 -2.74 -5.91 -12.84
C GLU A 65 -2.79 -4.77 -11.84
N ASN A 66 -2.29 -5.03 -10.66
CA ASN A 66 -2.10 -4.02 -9.64
C ASN A 66 -0.98 -3.06 -10.03
N LEU A 67 -1.12 -1.80 -9.65
CA LEU A 67 -0.16 -0.76 -9.98
C LEU A 67 1.23 -1.08 -9.40
N ARG A 68 2.26 -0.94 -10.25
CA ARG A 68 3.68 -1.18 -9.94
C ARG A 68 4.52 0.09 -9.91
N TYR A 69 3.90 1.24 -10.01
CA TYR A 69 4.59 2.53 -9.95
C TYR A 69 4.89 2.92 -8.51
N ALA A 70 6.14 3.23 -8.23
CA ALA A 70 6.55 3.84 -6.96
C ALA A 70 6.96 5.29 -7.18
N PRO A 71 6.56 6.22 -6.28
CA PRO A 71 7.17 7.54 -6.21
C PRO A 71 8.67 7.45 -5.96
N ASN A 72 9.39 8.57 -6.17
CA ASN A 72 10.84 8.60 -6.08
C ASN A 72 11.45 8.10 -4.77
N GLY A 73 10.69 8.11 -3.67
CA GLY A 73 11.13 7.65 -2.36
C GLY A 73 10.62 6.26 -1.96
N TYR A 74 9.91 5.53 -2.83
CA TYR A 74 9.31 4.22 -2.53
C TYR A 74 8.50 4.26 -1.23
N SER A 75 8.89 3.47 -0.19
CA SER A 75 8.21 3.48 1.11
C SER A 75 8.24 4.83 1.82
N LEU A 76 9.22 5.69 1.55
CA LEU A 76 9.25 7.07 2.06
C LEU A 76 8.10 7.93 1.51
N ASP A 77 7.59 7.58 0.33
CA ASP A 77 6.48 8.26 -0.33
C ASP A 77 5.20 7.42 -0.36
N GLY A 78 5.19 6.32 0.40
CA GLY A 78 3.99 5.55 0.70
C GLY A 78 3.68 4.38 -0.23
N ALA A 79 4.66 3.90 -1.03
CA ALA A 79 4.56 2.68 -1.83
C ALA A 79 5.51 1.61 -1.26
N TYR A 80 4.97 0.48 -0.84
CA TYR A 80 5.69 -0.55 -0.09
C TYR A 80 5.69 -1.90 -0.82
N SER A 81 6.81 -2.60 -0.75
CA SER A 81 6.84 -4.04 -1.01
C SER A 81 6.33 -4.83 0.21
N TRP A 82 6.14 -6.12 0.07
CA TRP A 82 5.75 -7.01 1.16
C TRP A 82 6.82 -7.05 2.25
N ASN A 83 6.40 -6.91 3.52
CA ASN A 83 7.28 -6.85 4.68
C ASN A 83 8.31 -5.71 4.67
N GLU A 84 8.19 -4.74 3.77
CA GLU A 84 9.06 -3.59 3.74
C GLU A 84 8.90 -2.76 5.01
N ARG A 85 10.02 -2.49 5.67
CA ARG A 85 10.05 -1.60 6.83
C ARG A 85 10.27 -0.16 6.34
N PRO A 86 9.67 0.82 7.01
CA PRO A 86 9.97 2.22 6.72
C PRO A 86 11.45 2.51 6.83
N VAL A 87 11.96 3.31 5.90
CA VAL A 87 13.34 3.82 5.97
C VAL A 87 13.47 4.73 7.17
N ASP A 88 14.51 4.52 7.97
CA ASP A 88 14.87 5.42 9.06
C ASP A 88 15.58 6.64 8.49
N LEU A 89 14.89 7.77 8.41
CA LEU A 89 15.42 9.01 7.86
C LEU A 89 16.66 9.51 8.61
N THR A 90 16.79 9.18 9.90
CA THR A 90 17.96 9.57 10.70
C THR A 90 19.24 8.86 10.29
N LYS A 91 19.11 7.74 9.57
CA LYS A 91 20.22 6.93 9.06
C LYS A 91 20.59 7.24 7.62
N ILE A 92 19.86 8.11 6.94
CA ILE A 92 20.26 8.59 5.62
C ILE A 92 21.44 9.55 5.78
N VAL A 93 22.59 9.15 5.28
CA VAL A 93 23.82 9.94 5.40
C VAL A 93 24.26 10.47 4.03
N PRO A 94 24.90 11.65 3.98
CA PRO A 94 25.50 12.17 2.76
C PRO A 94 26.51 11.15 2.19
N ASP A 95 26.54 11.02 0.87
CA ASP A 95 27.61 10.28 0.21
C ASP A 95 28.95 11.04 0.22
N ASN A 96 29.99 10.38 -0.25
CA ASN A 96 31.31 10.99 -0.24
C ASN A 96 31.40 12.25 -1.10
N ALA A 97 30.67 12.30 -2.23
CA ALA A 97 30.66 13.48 -3.11
C ALA A 97 30.01 14.69 -2.41
N ALA A 98 28.86 14.49 -1.77
CA ALA A 98 28.20 15.55 -0.99
C ALA A 98 29.05 16.05 0.17
N VAL A 99 29.75 15.14 0.86
CA VAL A 99 30.69 15.52 1.93
C VAL A 99 31.88 16.32 1.38
N THR A 100 32.46 15.88 0.25
CA THR A 100 33.56 16.58 -0.41
C THR A 100 33.13 17.97 -0.83
N GLU A 101 31.96 18.13 -1.44
CA GLU A 101 31.41 19.43 -1.80
C GLU A 101 31.25 20.34 -0.58
N LEU A 102 30.70 19.83 0.53
CA LEU A 102 30.55 20.61 1.76
C LEU A 102 31.89 21.08 2.29
N ILE A 103 32.88 20.21 2.35
CA ILE A 103 34.22 20.53 2.84
C ILE A 103 34.92 21.54 1.93
N ASP A 104 34.86 21.33 0.60
CA ASP A 104 35.46 22.23 -0.38
C ASP A 104 34.87 23.65 -0.25
N ARG A 105 33.56 23.79 -0.10
CA ARG A 105 32.91 25.08 0.12
C ARG A 105 33.34 25.76 1.42
N LEU A 106 33.48 25.01 2.51
CA LEU A 106 33.93 25.56 3.78
C LEU A 106 35.40 26.07 3.72
N PHE A 107 36.22 25.50 2.85
CA PHE A 107 37.63 25.93 2.68
C PHE A 107 37.77 27.05 1.63
N HIS A 108 37.02 27.04 0.56
CA HIS A 108 37.28 27.89 -0.62
C HIS A 108 36.26 28.98 -0.86
N ASP A 109 35.02 28.85 -0.32
CA ASP A 109 34.03 29.92 -0.45
C ASP A 109 34.43 31.11 0.42
N PRO A 110 34.59 32.33 -0.16
CA PRO A 110 34.96 33.54 0.59
C PRO A 110 34.06 33.84 1.79
N LYS A 111 32.81 33.41 1.75
CA LYS A 111 31.83 33.54 2.83
C LYS A 111 32.20 32.72 4.08
N TYR A 112 32.85 31.59 3.89
CA TYR A 112 33.18 30.65 4.97
C TYR A 112 34.70 30.49 5.17
N ASN A 113 35.50 30.96 4.24
CA ASN A 113 36.94 30.91 4.31
C ASN A 113 37.42 31.70 5.54
N GLY A 114 38.27 31.08 6.36
CA GLY A 114 38.75 31.69 7.56
C GLY A 114 37.89 31.48 8.81
N TRP A 115 36.78 30.78 8.71
CA TRP A 115 36.01 30.40 9.91
C TRP A 115 36.86 29.50 10.81
N ALA A 116 37.02 29.90 12.06
CA ALA A 116 37.79 29.16 13.04
C ALA A 116 37.13 29.24 14.42
N VAL A 117 37.29 28.21 15.21
CA VAL A 117 36.96 28.16 16.65
C VAL A 117 38.27 28.03 17.42
N ALA A 118 38.58 29.00 18.28
CA ALA A 118 39.83 29.08 19.04
C ALA A 118 41.07 28.89 18.13
N GLY A 119 41.07 29.49 16.94
CA GLY A 119 42.16 29.45 15.98
C GLY A 119 42.24 28.18 15.12
N THR A 120 41.34 27.22 15.31
CA THR A 120 41.27 25.99 14.50
C THR A 120 40.20 26.13 13.43
N PRO A 121 40.51 25.90 12.12
CA PRO A 121 39.54 25.93 11.06
C PRO A 121 38.32 25.01 11.32
N ILE A 122 37.11 25.46 10.94
CA ILE A 122 35.87 24.71 11.21
C ILE A 122 35.75 23.43 10.37
N ALA A 123 36.33 23.40 9.17
CA ALA A 123 36.14 22.29 8.23
C ALA A 123 36.55 20.91 8.77
N PRO A 124 37.68 20.74 9.47
CA PRO A 124 38.03 19.46 10.09
C PRO A 124 37.01 18.98 11.14
N TRP A 125 36.40 19.91 11.88
CA TRP A 125 35.34 19.57 12.83
C TRP A 125 34.09 19.05 12.13
N VAL A 126 33.66 19.73 11.07
CA VAL A 126 32.50 19.30 10.25
C VAL A 126 32.77 17.92 9.64
N GLU A 127 33.97 17.70 9.09
CA GLU A 127 34.37 16.38 8.58
C GLU A 127 34.28 15.30 9.67
N GLY A 128 34.75 15.62 10.88
CA GLY A 128 34.62 14.74 12.04
C GLY A 128 33.19 14.36 12.36
N PHE A 129 32.26 15.34 12.38
CA PHE A 129 30.83 15.09 12.62
C PHE A 129 30.21 14.24 11.54
N ILE A 130 30.51 14.49 10.26
CA ILE A 130 30.02 13.69 9.14
C ILE A 130 30.54 12.25 9.23
N LYS A 131 31.80 12.04 9.65
CA LYS A 131 32.35 10.69 9.91
C LYS A 131 31.56 9.96 11.00
N GLN A 132 31.16 10.67 12.08
CA GLN A 132 30.32 10.07 13.14
C GLN A 132 28.90 9.76 12.63
N LEU A 133 28.32 10.65 11.83
CA LEU A 133 27.03 10.41 11.16
C LEU A 133 27.10 9.13 10.32
N LYS A 134 28.11 8.99 9.45
CA LYS A 134 28.31 7.79 8.61
C LYS A 134 28.46 6.50 9.41
N ARG A 135 28.97 6.59 10.63
CA ARG A 135 29.10 5.44 11.55
C ARG A 135 27.83 5.18 12.36
N GLY A 136 26.78 5.96 12.14
CA GLY A 136 25.52 5.86 12.92
C GLY A 136 25.67 6.30 14.38
N ARG A 137 26.73 7.07 14.71
CA ARG A 137 26.98 7.59 16.06
C ARG A 137 26.45 8.99 16.30
N MET A 138 26.02 9.67 15.24
CA MET A 138 25.35 10.96 15.27
C MET A 138 24.22 10.96 14.25
N THR A 139 23.17 11.73 14.52
CA THR A 139 22.09 12.03 13.59
C THR A 139 22.42 13.30 12.80
N ILE A 140 21.70 13.53 11.69
CA ILE A 140 21.83 14.78 10.92
C ILE A 140 21.50 16.00 11.80
N ALA A 141 20.50 15.90 12.67
CA ALA A 141 20.13 16.96 13.59
C ALA A 141 21.28 17.31 14.54
N GLU A 142 21.93 16.32 15.14
CA GLU A 142 23.09 16.52 16.01
C GLU A 142 24.30 17.12 15.28
N VAL A 143 24.56 16.69 14.04
CA VAL A 143 25.62 17.30 13.20
C VAL A 143 25.31 18.78 12.99
N ARG A 144 24.07 19.12 12.64
CA ARG A 144 23.63 20.50 12.42
C ARG A 144 23.78 21.36 13.68
N GLU A 145 23.33 20.87 14.84
CA GLU A 145 23.46 21.57 16.11
C GLU A 145 24.94 21.79 16.51
N ASN A 146 25.79 20.81 16.30
CA ASN A 146 27.23 20.95 16.56
C ASN A 146 27.88 22.00 15.66
N ILE A 147 27.52 22.07 14.38
CA ILE A 147 28.03 23.12 13.49
C ILE A 147 27.55 24.49 13.97
N ARG A 148 26.29 24.64 14.34
CA ARG A 148 25.75 25.88 14.87
C ARG A 148 26.39 26.30 16.19
N TYR A 149 26.71 25.34 17.03
CA TYR A 149 27.44 25.58 18.26
C TYR A 149 28.84 26.12 17.99
N LEU A 150 29.54 25.59 16.98
CA LEU A 150 30.86 26.09 16.57
C LEU A 150 30.78 27.49 15.96
N ASN A 151 29.75 27.78 15.22
CA ASN A 151 29.52 29.09 14.60
C ASN A 151 28.02 29.43 14.55
N PRO A 152 27.51 30.23 15.50
CA PRO A 152 26.09 30.65 15.51
C PRO A 152 25.67 31.47 14.28
N ALA A 153 26.63 32.11 13.59
CA ALA A 153 26.41 32.85 12.36
C ALA A 153 26.43 31.95 11.10
N PHE A 154 26.55 30.65 11.29
CA PHE A 154 26.50 29.66 10.22
C PHE A 154 25.15 29.77 9.50
N ASP A 155 25.20 30.44 8.37
CA ASP A 155 24.03 30.63 7.53
C ASP A 155 23.77 29.36 6.74
N ASP A 156 22.67 28.78 7.07
CA ASP A 156 22.20 27.52 6.56
C ASP A 156 21.97 27.47 5.04
N THR A 157 21.92 28.60 4.31
CA THR A 157 21.45 28.61 2.91
C THR A 157 22.31 27.76 1.98
N LEU A 158 23.61 27.66 2.24
CA LEU A 158 24.54 26.89 1.42
C LEU A 158 24.69 25.45 1.88
N THR A 159 24.68 25.23 3.17
CA THR A 159 24.96 23.95 3.80
C THR A 159 23.72 23.23 4.30
N VAL A 160 22.60 23.97 4.48
CA VAL A 160 21.30 23.38 4.82
C VAL A 160 20.93 22.26 3.84
N ARG A 161 21.14 22.48 2.56
CA ARG A 161 20.85 21.46 1.55
C ARG A 161 21.64 20.19 1.79
N LEU A 162 22.91 20.28 2.13
CA LEU A 162 23.78 19.14 2.42
C LEU A 162 23.53 18.54 3.81
N LEU A 163 23.22 19.40 4.80
CA LEU A 163 22.88 18.97 6.14
C LEU A 163 21.47 18.38 6.24
N LYS A 164 20.57 18.88 5.40
CA LYS A 164 19.26 18.27 5.17
C LYS A 164 19.30 17.18 4.09
N TYR A 165 20.42 16.51 3.95
CA TYR A 165 20.62 15.52 2.90
C TYR A 165 19.50 14.48 2.82
N ALA A 166 18.97 14.04 3.96
CA ALA A 166 17.82 13.13 4.00
C ALA A 166 16.52 13.69 3.39
N GLU A 167 16.43 15.02 3.22
CA GLU A 167 15.30 15.69 2.60
C GLU A 167 15.46 15.84 1.08
N LEU A 168 16.68 15.65 0.55
CA LEU A 168 16.95 15.76 -0.88
C LEU A 168 16.25 14.63 -1.64
N PRO A 169 15.58 14.92 -2.78
CA PRO A 169 14.92 13.90 -3.59
C PRO A 169 15.87 12.75 -3.98
N GLU A 170 17.11 13.06 -4.36
CA GLU A 170 18.12 12.08 -4.75
C GLU A 170 18.52 11.14 -3.60
N ALA A 171 18.66 11.70 -2.40
CA ALA A 171 18.99 10.92 -1.20
C ALA A 171 17.82 10.02 -0.78
N ARG A 172 16.61 10.54 -0.84
CA ARG A 172 15.38 9.80 -0.59
C ARG A 172 15.21 8.66 -1.60
N HIS A 173 15.37 8.95 -2.87
CA HIS A 173 15.32 7.95 -3.93
C HIS A 173 16.35 6.84 -3.70
N LYS A 174 17.61 7.18 -3.45
CA LYS A 174 18.69 6.22 -3.19
C LYS A 174 18.39 5.35 -1.95
N ALA A 175 17.97 5.97 -0.85
CA ALA A 175 17.65 5.25 0.38
C ALA A 175 16.42 4.35 0.21
N GLY A 176 15.38 4.86 -0.42
CA GLY A 176 14.17 4.10 -0.74
C GLY A 176 14.47 2.94 -1.67
N MET A 177 15.24 3.15 -2.75
CA MET A 177 15.64 2.12 -3.70
C MET A 177 16.47 1.02 -3.01
N THR A 178 17.48 1.38 -2.22
CA THR A 178 18.30 0.41 -1.50
C THR A 178 17.48 -0.45 -0.54
N ASN A 179 16.54 0.17 0.19
CA ASN A 179 15.63 -0.55 1.08
C ASN A 179 14.68 -1.47 0.31
N PHE A 180 14.14 -0.97 -0.79
CA PHE A 180 13.26 -1.73 -1.69
C PHE A 180 13.99 -2.93 -2.31
N GLU A 181 15.17 -2.74 -2.92
CA GLU A 181 15.95 -3.81 -3.55
C GLU A 181 16.30 -4.92 -2.56
N LYS A 182 16.70 -4.54 -1.34
CA LYS A 182 16.94 -5.51 -0.28
C LYS A 182 15.69 -6.30 0.04
N THR A 183 14.56 -5.61 0.22
CA THR A 183 13.28 -6.24 0.56
C THR A 183 12.80 -7.15 -0.57
N GLU A 184 12.91 -6.72 -1.84
CA GLU A 184 12.52 -7.52 -3.01
C GLU A 184 13.39 -8.79 -3.14
N LYS A 185 14.68 -8.68 -2.86
CA LYS A 185 15.57 -9.85 -2.80
C LYS A 185 15.12 -10.84 -1.73
N ASP A 186 14.79 -10.35 -0.53
CA ASP A 186 14.40 -11.18 0.61
C ASP A 186 13.01 -11.85 0.39
N ASN A 187 12.11 -11.24 -0.38
CA ASN A 187 10.76 -11.75 -0.63
C ASN A 187 10.53 -12.31 -2.05
N GLY A 188 11.59 -12.48 -2.84
CA GLY A 188 11.55 -13.15 -4.13
C GLY A 188 10.86 -12.36 -5.25
N GLY A 189 10.95 -11.04 -5.23
CA GLY A 189 10.40 -10.17 -6.27
C GLY A 189 8.89 -10.02 -6.16
N TYR A 190 8.43 -9.62 -4.99
CA TYR A 190 7.00 -9.47 -4.71
C TYR A 190 6.30 -8.47 -5.63
N VAL A 191 6.89 -7.29 -5.84
CA VAL A 191 6.24 -6.20 -6.57
C VAL A 191 6.03 -6.52 -8.05
N ALA A 192 6.98 -7.20 -8.67
CA ALA A 192 6.87 -7.61 -10.06
C ALA A 192 5.63 -8.49 -10.32
N LYS A 193 5.24 -9.30 -9.33
CA LYS A 193 4.09 -10.22 -9.40
C LYS A 193 2.80 -9.61 -8.88
N ASN A 194 2.88 -8.81 -7.82
CA ASN A 194 1.73 -8.44 -7.00
C ASN A 194 1.39 -6.94 -7.05
N GLY A 195 2.30 -6.10 -7.54
CA GLY A 195 2.22 -4.64 -7.41
C GLY A 195 2.64 -4.15 -6.02
N PHE A 196 2.73 -2.82 -5.88
CA PHE A 196 2.97 -2.20 -4.59
C PHE A 196 1.72 -2.20 -3.70
N LEU A 197 1.96 -2.13 -2.41
CA LEU A 197 0.97 -1.80 -1.40
C LEU A 197 1.12 -0.31 -1.03
N TYR A 198 0.04 0.44 -1.10
CA TYR A 198 0.07 1.90 -0.96
C TYR A 198 -0.61 2.35 0.32
N THR A 199 -0.08 3.41 0.93
CA THR A 199 -0.87 4.22 1.86
C THR A 199 -2.04 4.86 1.10
N PHE A 200 -3.11 5.23 1.79
CA PHE A 200 -4.24 5.91 1.15
C PHE A 200 -3.82 7.22 0.46
N ALA A 201 -2.98 8.01 1.13
CA ALA A 201 -2.48 9.28 0.57
C ALA A 201 -1.63 9.09 -0.70
N ALA A 202 -0.83 8.02 -0.76
CA ALA A 202 -0.08 7.67 -1.96
C ALA A 202 -0.99 7.12 -3.06
N ALA A 203 -1.95 6.27 -2.71
CA ALA A 203 -2.91 5.69 -3.66
C ALA A 203 -3.68 6.75 -4.45
N GLN A 204 -4.05 7.86 -3.80
CA GLN A 204 -4.76 8.97 -4.46
C GLN A 204 -3.96 9.69 -5.54
N LYS A 205 -2.63 9.57 -5.51
CA LYS A 205 -1.71 10.26 -6.42
C LYS A 205 -0.96 9.30 -7.36
N ALA A 206 -1.15 7.99 -7.17
CA ALA A 206 -0.33 6.99 -7.84
C ALA A 206 -0.75 6.72 -9.28
N ALA A 207 -2.00 6.99 -9.66
CA ALA A 207 -2.50 6.72 -11.00
C ALA A 207 -1.73 7.51 -12.08
N PRO A 208 -1.43 6.91 -13.24
CA PRO A 208 -0.82 7.62 -14.36
C PRO A 208 -1.80 8.60 -15.02
N GLU A 209 -1.27 9.49 -15.85
CA GLU A 209 -2.10 10.44 -16.58
C GLU A 209 -3.17 9.73 -17.42
N GLY A 210 -4.38 10.27 -17.41
CA GLY A 210 -5.55 9.68 -18.07
C GLY A 210 -6.17 8.48 -17.36
N TRP A 211 -5.59 8.06 -16.23
CA TRP A 211 -6.12 7.02 -15.34
C TRP A 211 -6.42 7.62 -13.96
N ARG A 212 -7.15 6.92 -13.16
CA ARG A 212 -7.46 7.34 -11.78
C ARG A 212 -7.62 6.16 -10.84
N LEU A 213 -7.47 6.42 -9.54
CA LEU A 213 -7.93 5.50 -8.52
C LEU A 213 -9.46 5.39 -8.61
N PRO A 214 -10.05 4.20 -8.68
CA PRO A 214 -11.50 4.05 -8.77
C PRO A 214 -12.19 4.55 -7.50
N THR A 215 -13.32 5.22 -7.66
CA THR A 215 -14.22 5.55 -6.57
C THR A 215 -15.00 4.31 -6.11
N ASP A 216 -15.69 4.42 -4.99
CA ASP A 216 -16.65 3.39 -4.56
C ASP A 216 -17.75 3.16 -5.60
N GLU A 217 -18.22 4.23 -6.26
CA GLU A 217 -19.22 4.14 -7.32
C GLU A 217 -18.70 3.44 -8.58
N ASP A 218 -17.41 3.64 -8.94
CA ASP A 218 -16.80 2.91 -10.05
C ASP A 218 -16.82 1.40 -9.82
N TRP A 219 -16.49 0.98 -8.61
CA TRP A 219 -16.58 -0.43 -8.24
C TRP A 219 -18.01 -0.95 -8.29
N LYS A 220 -18.98 -0.21 -7.77
CA LYS A 220 -20.39 -0.59 -7.88
C LYS A 220 -20.85 -0.66 -9.34
N LYS A 221 -20.38 0.25 -10.19
CA LYS A 221 -20.66 0.24 -11.62
C LYS A 221 -20.07 -1.02 -12.29
N LEU A 222 -18.79 -1.35 -12.03
CA LEU A 222 -18.17 -2.60 -12.46
C LEU A 222 -19.01 -3.82 -12.04
N GLU A 223 -19.33 -3.90 -10.75
CA GLU A 223 -20.08 -5.01 -10.14
C GLU A 223 -21.47 -5.16 -10.77
N ARG A 224 -22.21 -4.06 -10.95
CA ARG A 224 -23.54 -4.05 -11.62
C ARG A 224 -23.45 -4.42 -13.10
N THR A 225 -22.45 -3.91 -13.82
CA THR A 225 -22.23 -4.26 -15.23
C THR A 225 -21.94 -5.74 -15.41
N LEU A 226 -21.25 -6.35 -14.44
CA LEU A 226 -21.04 -7.80 -14.39
C LEU A 226 -22.31 -8.58 -13.99
N GLY A 227 -23.38 -7.93 -13.56
CA GLY A 227 -24.66 -8.56 -13.24
C GLY A 227 -25.03 -8.62 -11.77
N LEU A 228 -24.23 -7.98 -10.88
CA LEU A 228 -24.65 -7.87 -9.47
C LEU A 228 -25.89 -6.98 -9.36
N PRO A 229 -26.98 -7.44 -8.69
CA PRO A 229 -28.17 -6.61 -8.49
C PRO A 229 -27.83 -5.28 -7.79
N ALA A 230 -28.44 -4.18 -8.24
CA ALA A 230 -28.15 -2.84 -7.70
C ALA A 230 -28.33 -2.77 -6.18
N ALA A 231 -29.42 -3.34 -5.66
CA ALA A 231 -29.69 -3.37 -4.22
C ALA A 231 -28.58 -4.10 -3.44
N GLU A 232 -27.99 -5.15 -4.03
CA GLU A 232 -26.88 -5.89 -3.42
C GLU A 232 -25.55 -5.12 -3.56
N ALA A 233 -25.33 -4.46 -4.70
CA ALA A 233 -24.16 -3.59 -4.91
C ALA A 233 -24.10 -2.43 -3.92
N ASP A 234 -25.23 -1.94 -3.44
CA ASP A 234 -25.33 -0.82 -2.51
C ASP A 234 -25.20 -1.21 -1.02
N LEU A 235 -25.27 -2.51 -0.69
CA LEU A 235 -25.03 -2.96 0.69
C LEU A 235 -23.66 -2.50 1.16
N ASN A 236 -23.60 -1.94 2.36
CA ASN A 236 -22.37 -1.48 3.01
C ASN A 236 -22.03 -2.38 4.19
N GLU A 237 -20.72 -2.47 4.54
CA GLU A 237 -20.18 -3.34 5.58
C GLU A 237 -20.69 -4.80 5.41
N ALA A 238 -20.69 -5.28 4.17
CA ALA A 238 -21.30 -6.55 3.81
C ALA A 238 -20.50 -7.34 2.76
N TRP A 239 -20.58 -8.66 2.87
CA TRP A 239 -20.16 -9.60 1.82
C TRP A 239 -21.26 -9.72 0.77
N ARG A 240 -20.94 -9.46 -0.50
CA ARG A 240 -21.90 -9.32 -1.61
C ARG A 240 -21.48 -10.14 -2.82
N GLY A 241 -22.44 -10.55 -3.63
CA GLY A 241 -22.19 -11.19 -4.92
C GLY A 241 -21.62 -12.59 -4.81
N GLU A 242 -22.45 -13.59 -4.61
CA GLU A 242 -22.03 -15.00 -4.64
C GLU A 242 -21.32 -15.31 -5.98
N GLY A 243 -20.06 -15.76 -5.94
CA GLY A 243 -19.26 -16.02 -7.14
C GLY A 243 -18.52 -14.79 -7.71
N LEU A 244 -18.81 -13.56 -7.25
CA LEU A 244 -18.20 -12.33 -7.78
C LEU A 244 -16.68 -12.31 -7.55
N ALA A 245 -16.22 -12.69 -6.37
CA ALA A 245 -14.79 -12.74 -6.09
C ALA A 245 -14.06 -13.78 -6.96
N THR A 246 -14.68 -14.90 -7.23
CA THR A 246 -14.15 -15.90 -8.18
C THR A 246 -14.04 -15.33 -9.58
N LEU A 247 -15.06 -14.59 -10.02
CA LEU A 247 -15.09 -13.94 -11.32
C LEU A 247 -13.97 -12.90 -11.48
N LEU A 248 -13.70 -12.12 -10.44
CA LEU A 248 -12.70 -11.04 -10.43
C LEU A 248 -11.27 -11.52 -10.15
N SER A 249 -11.08 -12.67 -9.50
CA SER A 249 -9.75 -13.17 -9.13
C SER A 249 -8.95 -13.67 -10.33
N VAL A 250 -7.65 -13.93 -10.12
CA VAL A 250 -6.77 -14.54 -11.13
C VAL A 250 -7.37 -15.82 -11.66
N GLY A 251 -7.41 -15.95 -13.00
CA GLY A 251 -8.04 -17.09 -13.69
C GLY A 251 -9.56 -17.00 -13.77
N GLY A 252 -10.17 -15.97 -13.20
CA GLY A 252 -11.60 -15.68 -13.35
C GLY A 252 -11.95 -15.16 -14.74
N LYS A 253 -13.17 -15.45 -15.19
CA LYS A 253 -13.62 -15.15 -16.59
C LYS A 253 -13.74 -13.65 -16.90
N SER A 254 -13.65 -12.77 -15.91
CA SER A 254 -13.70 -11.32 -16.16
C SER A 254 -12.38 -10.76 -16.69
N GLY A 255 -11.26 -11.50 -16.61
CA GLY A 255 -9.93 -10.98 -16.92
C GLY A 255 -9.45 -9.86 -15.99
N PHE A 256 -10.18 -9.54 -14.94
CA PHE A 256 -9.80 -8.50 -13.97
C PHE A 256 -8.54 -8.90 -13.17
N ASN A 257 -8.31 -10.19 -12.94
CA ASN A 257 -7.12 -10.76 -12.31
C ASN A 257 -6.76 -10.16 -10.95
N ALA A 258 -7.71 -10.03 -10.04
CA ALA A 258 -7.43 -9.62 -8.66
C ALA A 258 -6.51 -10.64 -7.96
N ILE A 259 -5.30 -10.19 -7.59
CA ILE A 259 -4.27 -11.03 -6.97
C ILE A 259 -4.41 -10.96 -5.45
N ARG A 260 -4.25 -12.10 -4.76
CA ARG A 260 -4.27 -12.18 -3.30
C ARG A 260 -2.95 -11.69 -2.70
N THR A 261 -2.76 -10.39 -2.76
CA THR A 261 -1.55 -9.70 -2.33
C THR A 261 -1.35 -9.67 -0.82
N GLY A 262 -2.42 -9.87 -0.05
CA GLY A 262 -2.44 -9.47 1.34
C GLY A 262 -2.46 -7.94 1.49
N GLY A 263 -2.18 -7.47 2.68
CA GLY A 263 -2.12 -6.04 3.01
C GLY A 263 -1.45 -5.80 4.35
N ASN A 264 -1.24 -4.54 4.69
CA ASN A 264 -0.90 -4.15 6.05
C ASN A 264 -2.18 -3.68 6.74
N LEU A 265 -2.78 -4.58 7.52
CA LEU A 265 -4.07 -4.34 8.16
C LEU A 265 -3.93 -3.77 9.57
N TYR A 266 -2.72 -3.71 10.07
CA TYR A 266 -2.40 -3.49 11.46
C TYR A 266 -3.18 -4.42 12.39
N GLN A 267 -2.53 -5.31 13.02
CA GLN A 267 -2.99 -5.85 14.31
C GLN A 267 -1.81 -6.25 15.19
N ARG A 268 -1.83 -5.70 16.42
CA ARG A 268 -1.19 -6.17 17.64
C ARG A 268 0.28 -5.81 17.86
N GLU A 269 0.61 -5.90 19.13
CA GLU A 269 1.89 -5.72 19.81
C GLU A 269 3.06 -6.54 19.27
N SER A 270 2.78 -7.56 18.43
CA SER A 270 3.78 -8.48 17.87
C SER A 270 4.60 -7.94 16.69
N GLY A 271 4.28 -6.77 16.16
CA GLY A 271 5.10 -6.12 15.13
C GLY A 271 4.99 -6.66 13.69
N ASN A 272 4.22 -7.71 13.42
CA ASN A 272 3.91 -8.16 12.06
C ASN A 272 2.73 -7.36 11.52
N PHE A 273 3.01 -6.54 10.49
CA PHE A 273 2.04 -5.61 9.91
C PHE A 273 1.42 -6.12 8.62
N PHE A 274 2.07 -7.05 7.95
CA PHE A 274 1.65 -7.60 6.68
C PHE A 274 1.00 -8.95 6.89
N GLU A 275 -0.25 -9.07 6.45
CA GLU A 275 -1.08 -10.27 6.68
C GLU A 275 -1.80 -10.70 5.40
N ASN A 276 -2.23 -11.95 5.36
CA ASN A 276 -3.11 -12.53 4.35
C ASN A 276 -2.54 -12.58 2.91
N LYS A 277 -1.20 -12.57 2.76
CA LYS A 277 -0.59 -12.90 1.48
C LYS A 277 -1.07 -14.29 1.01
N ASP A 278 -1.38 -14.40 -0.26
CA ASP A 278 -1.94 -15.59 -0.91
C ASP A 278 -3.34 -16.01 -0.41
N LYS A 279 -3.92 -15.25 0.54
CA LYS A 279 -5.25 -15.50 1.11
C LYS A 279 -6.28 -14.48 0.72
N ALA A 280 -5.95 -13.19 0.74
CA ALA A 280 -6.90 -12.12 0.49
C ALA A 280 -6.33 -11.05 -0.45
N TRP A 281 -7.22 -10.36 -1.16
CA TRP A 281 -6.90 -9.12 -1.85
C TRP A 281 -7.65 -7.96 -1.23
N TYR A 282 -7.01 -6.79 -1.26
CA TYR A 282 -7.52 -5.53 -0.70
C TYR A 282 -7.24 -4.42 -1.68
N PHE A 283 -8.25 -3.61 -2.00
CA PHE A 283 -8.12 -2.47 -2.89
C PHE A 283 -8.61 -1.20 -2.23
N TRP A 284 -7.82 -0.14 -2.31
CA TRP A 284 -8.28 1.20 -2.03
C TRP A 284 -9.31 1.67 -3.06
N THR A 285 -10.27 2.46 -2.61
CA THR A 285 -11.05 3.34 -3.49
C THR A 285 -10.68 4.79 -3.25
N ALA A 286 -10.98 5.67 -4.19
CA ALA A 286 -10.73 7.11 -4.05
C ALA A 286 -11.74 7.81 -3.12
N THR A 287 -12.77 7.11 -2.65
CA THR A 287 -13.86 7.69 -1.87
C THR A 287 -13.50 7.74 -0.39
N PRO A 288 -13.18 8.93 0.16
CA PRO A 288 -12.90 9.08 1.59
C PRO A 288 -14.19 9.00 2.39
N THR A 289 -14.05 8.66 3.66
CA THR A 289 -15.12 8.71 4.65
C THR A 289 -14.52 8.92 6.04
N THR A 290 -15.37 8.96 7.05
CA THR A 290 -14.97 8.97 8.45
C THR A 290 -15.71 7.87 9.18
N LEU A 291 -15.02 7.20 10.08
CA LEU A 291 -15.62 6.30 11.06
C LEU A 291 -16.10 7.09 12.28
N GLN A 292 -16.68 6.40 13.25
CA GLN A 292 -17.01 6.98 14.55
C GLN A 292 -15.79 7.76 15.10
N ASP A 293 -16.05 8.84 15.83
CA ASP A 293 -15.05 9.74 16.40
C ASP A 293 -14.17 10.47 15.35
N SER A 294 -14.72 10.69 14.14
CA SER A 294 -14.04 11.43 13.07
C SER A 294 -12.72 10.81 12.60
N VAL A 295 -12.56 9.49 12.76
CA VAL A 295 -11.36 8.80 12.31
C VAL A 295 -11.32 8.74 10.78
N PRO A 296 -10.26 9.25 10.13
CA PRO A 296 -10.13 9.19 8.67
C PRO A 296 -10.17 7.74 8.15
N ALA A 297 -10.99 7.52 7.16
CA ALA A 297 -11.20 6.22 6.52
C ALA A 297 -11.46 6.39 5.02
N ALA A 298 -11.48 5.28 4.31
CA ALA A 298 -11.89 5.20 2.92
C ALA A 298 -12.70 3.94 2.65
N TYR A 299 -13.56 3.98 1.65
CA TYR A 299 -14.18 2.78 1.14
C TYR A 299 -13.14 1.85 0.52
N VAL A 300 -13.35 0.57 0.69
CA VAL A 300 -12.46 -0.48 0.18
C VAL A 300 -13.24 -1.63 -0.44
N ARG A 301 -12.52 -2.44 -1.23
CA ARG A 301 -12.96 -3.75 -1.67
C ARG A 301 -11.99 -4.79 -1.19
N LEU A 302 -12.52 -5.89 -0.70
CA LEU A 302 -11.69 -7.04 -0.36
C LEU A 302 -12.42 -8.37 -0.64
N SER A 303 -11.63 -9.42 -0.80
CA SER A 303 -12.12 -10.79 -0.73
C SER A 303 -11.09 -11.68 -0.07
N ASP A 304 -11.53 -12.75 0.52
CA ASP A 304 -10.69 -13.73 1.20
C ASP A 304 -10.86 -15.12 0.58
N HIS A 305 -9.91 -16.03 0.88
CA HIS A 305 -9.87 -17.39 0.32
C HIS A 305 -11.03 -18.29 0.78
N PHE A 306 -11.71 -17.93 1.85
CA PHE A 306 -12.84 -18.70 2.39
C PHE A 306 -14.21 -18.29 1.82
N THR A 307 -14.25 -17.33 0.90
CA THR A 307 -15.51 -16.84 0.32
C THR A 307 -15.40 -16.61 -1.17
N THR A 308 -16.53 -16.69 -1.88
CA THR A 308 -16.65 -16.31 -3.29
C THR A 308 -17.20 -14.89 -3.44
N LYS A 309 -17.47 -14.21 -2.34
CA LYS A 309 -18.08 -12.88 -2.29
C LYS A 309 -17.03 -11.78 -2.17
N VAL A 310 -17.45 -10.57 -2.47
CA VAL A 310 -16.65 -9.35 -2.30
C VAL A 310 -17.21 -8.54 -1.13
N TRP A 311 -16.35 -8.16 -0.21
CA TRP A 311 -16.69 -7.21 0.83
C TRP A 311 -16.65 -5.78 0.29
N ARG A 312 -17.69 -5.01 0.56
CA ARG A 312 -17.69 -3.56 0.46
C ARG A 312 -17.84 -2.98 1.85
N GLY A 313 -16.95 -2.15 2.27
CA GLY A 313 -16.99 -1.51 3.57
C GLY A 313 -15.92 -0.45 3.67
N THR A 314 -15.64 -0.04 4.89
CA THR A 314 -14.71 1.04 5.18
C THR A 314 -13.48 0.54 5.92
N SER A 315 -12.34 1.14 5.65
CA SER A 315 -11.09 0.88 6.34
C SER A 315 -10.48 2.18 6.82
N ARG A 316 -9.91 2.17 8.02
CA ARG A 316 -9.06 3.28 8.50
C ARG A 316 -7.90 3.48 7.54
N VAL A 317 -7.48 4.73 7.31
CA VAL A 317 -6.28 5.01 6.50
C VAL A 317 -4.99 4.79 7.29
N ALA A 318 -5.07 4.82 8.61
CA ALA A 318 -3.97 4.52 9.52
C ALA A 318 -4.50 3.97 10.85
N ASN A 319 -3.68 3.15 11.51
CA ASN A 319 -3.92 2.64 12.86
C ASN A 319 -2.72 2.99 13.74
N ASN A 320 -2.96 3.65 14.88
CA ASN A 320 -1.91 4.02 15.83
C ASN A 320 -0.65 4.61 15.15
N TYR A 321 -0.85 5.64 14.31
CA TYR A 321 0.20 6.32 13.53
C TYR A 321 0.90 5.47 12.45
N ARG A 322 0.43 4.25 12.20
CA ARG A 322 0.94 3.38 11.14
C ARG A 322 -0.03 3.33 9.99
N PRO A 323 0.43 3.51 8.74
CA PRO A 323 -0.45 3.48 7.59
C PRO A 323 -1.00 2.07 7.36
N VAL A 324 -2.26 2.00 7.00
CA VAL A 324 -2.84 0.81 6.36
C VAL A 324 -2.39 0.79 4.90
N LEU A 325 -2.04 -0.38 4.38
CA LEU A 325 -1.48 -0.54 3.04
C LEU A 325 -2.32 -1.54 2.24
N TYR A 326 -2.86 -1.08 1.11
CA TYR A 326 -3.61 -1.92 0.16
C TYR A 326 -3.12 -1.71 -1.27
N SER A 327 -3.49 -2.63 -2.14
CA SER A 327 -3.22 -2.54 -3.57
C SER A 327 -4.02 -1.40 -4.23
N VAL A 328 -3.50 -0.92 -5.34
CA VAL A 328 -4.16 0.04 -6.23
C VAL A 328 -4.44 -0.64 -7.56
N ARG A 329 -5.67 -0.47 -8.04
CA ARG A 329 -6.10 -0.85 -9.37
C ARG A 329 -6.65 0.40 -10.05
N CYS A 330 -6.12 0.78 -11.20
CA CYS A 330 -6.56 1.99 -11.87
C CYS A 330 -7.70 1.74 -12.86
N VAL A 331 -8.52 2.76 -13.05
CA VAL A 331 -9.64 2.79 -14.00
C VAL A 331 -9.57 4.02 -14.88
N LYS A 332 -10.09 3.91 -16.10
CA LYS A 332 -10.27 5.00 -17.06
C LYS A 332 -11.67 4.90 -17.64
N ASP A 333 -12.37 6.05 -17.71
CA ASP A 333 -13.69 6.11 -18.36
C ASP A 333 -13.50 6.14 -19.89
N LEU A 334 -14.26 5.32 -20.59
CA LEU A 334 -14.34 5.34 -22.03
C LEU A 334 -15.41 6.36 -22.45
N LYS A 335 -15.07 7.18 -23.45
CA LYS A 335 -16.00 8.16 -24.04
C LYS A 335 -17.02 7.48 -24.94
#